data_7e192dbdece761e8472de98c3c70a27f
#
_entry.id   7e192dbdece761e8472de98c3c70a27f
#
_cell.length_a   1.000
_cell.length_b   1.000
_cell.length_c   1.000
_cell.angle_alpha   90.00
_cell.angle_beta   90.00
_cell.angle_gamma   90.00
#
_symmetry.space_group_name_H-M   'P 1'
#
loop_
_entity.id
_entity.type
_entity.pdbx_description
1 polymer ?
#
loop_
_entity_poly.entity_id
_entity_poly.type
_entity_poly.pdbx_seq_one_letter_code
_entity_poly.pdbx_strand_id
1 'polypeptide(L)'
;MAGKIKIGALISGGGTNLQAIIDSCESGSIDGDMVFVGSDNPDAKGLGRGEKHGIPTFVVNYGRIIRQYRQSADSISLPADFDLEDIVEKQHLFAPEADPEEANAFLHTRAVAEAALLEAMKPYHFDLLVLAGFMRNLTPYLIDRVNTVPGRPIIMNIHPALLPSFPGVDGYGDTYRYGCKVGGCTVHFVDYGEDSGPIIGQRSFEIFPGDTLDAIKSNGLKQEWILYPECIQLFAEGRLSTEKRTFKTDNGQEVKRTHAVIAPPA
;
A
#
# COMPACT_ATOMS: atom_id res chain seq x y z
N MET A 1 -2.30 -13.24 -26.55
CA MET A 1 -2.88 -12.87 -25.24
C MET A 1 -1.71 -12.81 -24.26
N ALA A 2 -1.51 -11.70 -23.58
CA ALA A 2 -0.57 -11.63 -22.47
C ALA A 2 -1.02 -12.65 -21.42
N GLY A 3 -0.08 -13.37 -20.79
CA GLY A 3 -0.41 -14.32 -19.73
C GLY A 3 -0.98 -13.58 -18.51
N LYS A 4 -1.68 -14.30 -17.62
CA LYS A 4 -2.15 -13.75 -16.35
C LYS A 4 -1.00 -13.17 -15.52
N ILE A 5 -1.18 -11.98 -14.95
CA ILE A 5 -0.20 -11.42 -14.02
C ILE A 5 -0.15 -12.21 -12.70
N LYS A 6 0.99 -12.19 -12.04
CA LYS A 6 1.19 -12.80 -10.74
C LYS A 6 1.10 -11.73 -9.65
N ILE A 7 0.22 -11.91 -8.68
CA ILE A 7 -0.11 -10.92 -7.66
C ILE A 7 0.33 -11.43 -6.29
N GLY A 8 1.23 -10.69 -5.64
CA GLY A 8 1.54 -10.86 -4.22
C GLY A 8 0.70 -9.89 -3.37
N ALA A 9 0.25 -10.31 -2.20
CA ALA A 9 -0.49 -9.44 -1.28
C ALA A 9 0.17 -9.35 0.09
N LEU A 10 0.16 -8.15 0.68
CA LEU A 10 0.51 -7.91 2.08
C LEU A 10 -0.73 -7.42 2.84
N ILE A 11 -0.92 -7.95 4.06
CA ILE A 11 -2.06 -7.67 4.93
C ILE A 11 -1.62 -7.52 6.39
N SER A 12 -2.44 -6.86 7.22
CA SER A 12 -2.23 -6.80 8.68
C SER A 12 -3.42 -7.32 9.49
N GLY A 13 -4.59 -7.48 8.89
CA GLY A 13 -5.84 -7.73 9.61
C GLY A 13 -6.80 -8.72 8.96
N GLY A 14 -8.07 -8.34 8.88
CA GLY A 14 -9.18 -9.22 8.45
C GLY A 14 -9.18 -9.65 6.98
N GLY A 15 -8.47 -8.90 6.11
CA GLY A 15 -8.28 -9.27 4.69
C GLY A 15 -9.54 -9.20 3.83
N THR A 16 -10.45 -8.24 4.06
CA THR A 16 -11.67 -8.10 3.25
C THR A 16 -11.34 -7.66 1.82
N ASN A 17 -10.40 -6.74 1.64
CA ASN A 17 -9.86 -6.36 0.33
C ASN A 17 -9.13 -7.53 -0.35
N LEU A 18 -8.34 -8.31 0.42
CA LEU A 18 -7.72 -9.52 -0.08
C LEU A 18 -8.78 -10.50 -0.64
N GLN A 19 -9.90 -10.71 0.07
CA GLN A 19 -10.96 -11.57 -0.42
C GLN A 19 -11.55 -11.08 -1.74
N ALA A 20 -11.82 -9.77 -1.85
CA ALA A 20 -12.34 -9.20 -3.09
C ALA A 20 -11.38 -9.39 -4.28
N ILE A 21 -10.07 -9.32 -4.04
CA ILE A 21 -9.05 -9.58 -5.07
C ILE A 21 -9.04 -11.07 -5.44
N ILE A 22 -9.06 -11.99 -4.47
CA ILE A 22 -9.12 -13.44 -4.70
C ILE A 22 -10.35 -13.80 -5.54
N ASP A 23 -11.55 -13.36 -5.11
CA ASP A 23 -12.81 -13.62 -5.80
C ASP A 23 -12.78 -13.08 -7.25
N SER A 24 -12.16 -11.94 -7.47
CA SER A 24 -12.02 -11.33 -8.79
C SER A 24 -11.03 -12.07 -9.70
N CYS A 25 -9.95 -12.65 -9.14
CA CYS A 25 -9.05 -13.52 -9.89
C CYS A 25 -9.74 -14.84 -10.27
N GLU A 26 -10.49 -15.44 -9.34
CA GLU A 26 -11.21 -16.71 -9.57
C GLU A 26 -12.37 -16.57 -10.55
N SER A 27 -13.10 -15.44 -10.52
CA SER A 27 -14.16 -15.15 -11.50
C SER A 27 -13.66 -14.73 -12.86
N GLY A 28 -12.34 -14.42 -13.00
CA GLY A 28 -11.77 -13.90 -14.24
C GLY A 28 -12.03 -12.40 -14.48
N SER A 29 -12.48 -11.66 -13.45
CA SER A 29 -12.58 -10.19 -13.51
C SER A 29 -11.21 -9.52 -13.43
N ILE A 30 -10.21 -10.23 -12.90
CA ILE A 30 -8.79 -9.86 -12.97
C ILE A 30 -8.07 -10.96 -13.76
N ASP A 31 -7.35 -10.56 -14.80
CA ASP A 31 -6.43 -11.44 -15.54
C ASP A 31 -5.14 -11.70 -14.72
N GLY A 32 -5.32 -12.33 -13.57
CA GLY A 32 -4.24 -12.53 -12.59
C GLY A 32 -4.44 -13.76 -11.72
N ASP A 33 -3.34 -14.23 -11.12
CA ASP A 33 -3.32 -15.30 -10.13
C ASP A 33 -2.61 -14.81 -8.87
N MET A 34 -3.19 -15.08 -7.69
CA MET A 34 -2.54 -14.81 -6.41
C MET A 34 -1.41 -15.81 -6.17
N VAL A 35 -0.20 -15.34 -5.88
CA VAL A 35 0.98 -16.21 -5.69
C VAL A 35 1.44 -16.29 -4.24
N PHE A 36 1.14 -15.30 -3.41
CA PHE A 36 1.35 -15.35 -1.96
C PHE A 36 0.49 -14.34 -1.22
N VAL A 37 0.31 -14.58 0.07
CA VAL A 37 -0.21 -13.62 1.06
C VAL A 37 0.78 -13.51 2.22
N GLY A 38 1.41 -12.35 2.38
CA GLY A 38 2.29 -12.03 3.52
C GLY A 38 1.58 -11.19 4.57
N SER A 39 1.97 -11.33 5.84
CA SER A 39 1.47 -10.48 6.93
C SER A 39 2.59 -10.02 7.85
N ASP A 40 2.45 -8.78 8.39
CA ASP A 40 3.27 -8.26 9.49
C ASP A 40 2.82 -8.75 10.87
N ASN A 41 1.66 -9.39 10.93
CA ASN A 41 0.98 -9.82 12.14
C ASN A 41 0.62 -11.31 12.06
N PRO A 42 1.14 -12.16 12.98
CA PRO A 42 0.80 -13.58 13.00
C PRO A 42 -0.69 -13.86 13.27
N ASP A 43 -1.41 -12.93 13.91
CA ASP A 43 -2.82 -13.06 14.25
C ASP A 43 -3.76 -12.52 13.17
N ALA A 44 -3.24 -12.17 12.00
CA ALA A 44 -4.03 -11.64 10.88
C ALA A 44 -4.99 -12.70 10.33
N LYS A 45 -6.29 -12.50 10.55
CA LYS A 45 -7.34 -13.42 10.07
C LYS A 45 -7.36 -13.59 8.54
N GLY A 46 -6.84 -12.61 7.82
CA GLY A 46 -6.73 -12.67 6.36
C GLY A 46 -5.79 -13.77 5.85
N LEU A 47 -4.81 -14.26 6.65
CA LEU A 47 -3.98 -15.41 6.29
C LEU A 47 -4.85 -16.65 6.01
N GLY A 48 -5.84 -16.92 6.88
CA GLY A 48 -6.76 -18.03 6.69
C GLY A 48 -7.65 -17.91 5.42
N ARG A 49 -7.76 -16.71 4.82
CA ARG A 49 -8.40 -16.57 3.50
C ARG A 49 -7.48 -17.12 2.41
N GLY A 50 -6.19 -16.71 2.42
CA GLY A 50 -5.20 -17.26 1.49
C GLY A 50 -5.12 -18.79 1.56
N GLU A 51 -5.02 -19.33 2.79
CA GLU A 51 -4.96 -20.79 3.02
C GLU A 51 -6.17 -21.55 2.46
N LYS A 52 -7.40 -21.01 2.64
CA LYS A 52 -8.63 -21.61 2.10
C LYS A 52 -8.65 -21.69 0.57
N HIS A 53 -7.95 -20.78 -0.09
CA HIS A 53 -7.84 -20.73 -1.55
C HIS A 53 -6.53 -21.37 -2.07
N GLY A 54 -5.78 -22.07 -1.19
CA GLY A 54 -4.53 -22.74 -1.57
C GLY A 54 -3.38 -21.79 -1.92
N ILE A 55 -3.48 -20.52 -1.51
CA ILE A 55 -2.44 -19.51 -1.75
C ILE A 55 -1.40 -19.62 -0.63
N PRO A 56 -0.10 -19.74 -0.94
CA PRO A 56 0.97 -19.75 0.06
C PRO A 56 0.92 -18.53 0.98
N THR A 57 1.14 -18.73 2.27
CA THR A 57 1.15 -17.66 3.27
C THR A 57 2.47 -17.59 4.02
N PHE A 58 2.86 -16.41 4.49
CA PHE A 58 4.00 -16.22 5.38
C PHE A 58 3.78 -15.03 6.33
N VAL A 59 4.57 -15.00 7.41
CA VAL A 59 4.51 -13.93 8.41
C VAL A 59 5.91 -13.38 8.69
N VAL A 60 6.03 -12.04 8.64
CA VAL A 60 7.17 -11.30 9.16
C VAL A 60 6.70 -10.49 10.36
N ASN A 61 6.98 -10.93 11.56
CA ASN A 61 6.43 -10.34 12.78
C ASN A 61 7.10 -9.01 13.15
N TYR A 62 6.59 -7.90 12.58
CA TYR A 62 7.06 -6.54 12.85
C TYR A 62 6.98 -6.17 14.34
N GLY A 63 5.92 -6.59 15.02
CA GLY A 63 5.76 -6.36 16.45
C GLY A 63 6.87 -6.98 17.30
N ARG A 64 7.40 -8.15 16.89
CA ARG A 64 8.55 -8.79 17.54
C ARG A 64 9.82 -7.98 17.30
N ILE A 65 10.09 -7.57 16.06
CA ILE A 65 11.29 -6.80 15.69
C ILE A 65 11.32 -5.47 16.47
N ILE A 66 10.20 -4.75 16.50
CA ILE A 66 10.07 -3.47 17.22
C ILE A 66 10.30 -3.66 18.72
N ARG A 67 9.74 -4.72 19.33
CA ARG A 67 9.96 -5.01 20.75
C ARG A 67 11.41 -5.35 21.05
N GLN A 68 12.07 -6.13 20.21
CA GLN A 68 13.49 -6.47 20.37
C GLN A 68 14.34 -5.20 20.32
N TYR A 69 14.14 -4.34 19.33
CA TYR A 69 14.85 -3.06 19.22
C TYR A 69 14.67 -2.17 20.46
N ARG A 70 13.45 -2.07 20.98
CA ARG A 70 13.16 -1.26 22.20
C ARG A 70 13.83 -1.80 23.47
N GLN A 71 14.12 -3.10 23.53
CA GLN A 71 14.85 -3.69 24.65
C GLN A 71 16.36 -3.42 24.55
N SER A 72 16.90 -3.50 23.37
CA SER A 72 18.28 -3.13 23.04
C SER A 72 18.38 -2.93 21.52
N ALA A 73 18.88 -1.77 21.09
CA ALA A 73 19.07 -1.50 19.66
C ALA A 73 20.01 -2.53 19.01
N ASP A 74 21.02 -3.02 19.76
CA ASP A 74 21.98 -4.02 19.29
C ASP A 74 21.37 -5.44 19.16
N SER A 75 20.11 -5.63 19.58
CA SER A 75 19.43 -6.93 19.47
C SER A 75 18.93 -7.28 18.09
N ILE A 76 18.95 -6.32 17.16
CA ILE A 76 18.63 -6.53 15.75
C ILE A 76 19.86 -6.27 14.89
N SER A 77 20.06 -7.10 13.86
CA SER A 77 21.12 -6.89 12.87
C SER A 77 20.53 -6.19 11.65
N LEU A 78 21.06 -5.00 11.34
CA LEU A 78 20.69 -4.31 10.12
C LEU A 78 21.17 -5.09 8.89
N PRO A 79 20.43 -5.04 7.76
CA PRO A 79 20.89 -5.62 6.51
C PRO A 79 22.25 -5.01 6.10
N ALA A 80 23.12 -5.83 5.52
CA ALA A 80 24.47 -5.38 5.14
C ALA A 80 24.47 -4.29 4.05
N ASP A 81 23.39 -4.20 3.28
CA ASP A 81 23.15 -3.24 2.22
C ASP A 81 22.23 -2.09 2.64
N PHE A 82 22.00 -1.88 3.94
CA PHE A 82 21.22 -0.78 4.48
C PHE A 82 22.06 0.49 4.54
N ASP A 83 21.63 1.53 3.84
CA ASP A 83 22.20 2.85 3.84
C ASP A 83 21.20 3.84 4.45
N LEU A 84 21.46 4.27 5.68
CA LEU A 84 20.56 5.18 6.40
C LEU A 84 20.53 6.57 5.75
N GLU A 85 21.65 7.07 5.22
CA GLU A 85 21.73 8.40 4.61
C GLU A 85 20.88 8.44 3.34
N ASP A 86 21.01 7.45 2.46
CA ASP A 86 20.18 7.31 1.25
C ASP A 86 18.68 7.21 1.58
N ILE A 87 18.32 6.43 2.61
CA ILE A 87 16.92 6.28 3.03
C ILE A 87 16.36 7.58 3.60
N VAL A 88 17.12 8.30 4.43
CA VAL A 88 16.71 9.58 5.02
C VAL A 88 16.53 10.65 3.94
N GLU A 89 17.41 10.69 2.94
CA GLU A 89 17.31 11.65 1.82
C GLU A 89 16.06 11.41 0.97
N LYS A 90 15.69 10.15 0.74
CA LYS A 90 14.57 9.77 -0.14
C LYS A 90 13.21 9.81 0.56
N GLN A 91 13.14 9.49 1.87
CA GLN A 91 11.87 9.31 2.55
C GLN A 91 11.14 10.64 2.79
N HIS A 92 9.80 10.60 2.75
CA HIS A 92 8.90 11.70 3.08
C HIS A 92 7.91 11.31 4.19
N LEU A 93 8.25 10.31 5.01
CA LEU A 93 7.43 9.85 6.14
C LEU A 93 7.60 10.73 7.37
N PHE A 94 8.77 11.33 7.51
CA PHE A 94 9.09 12.23 8.62
C PHE A 94 9.41 13.62 8.09
N ALA A 95 8.89 14.64 8.78
CA ALA A 95 9.28 16.02 8.52
C ALA A 95 10.74 16.25 8.97
N PRO A 96 11.44 17.24 8.40
CA PRO A 96 12.82 17.56 8.78
C PRO A 96 13.02 17.86 10.26
N GLU A 97 11.96 18.33 10.95
CA GLU A 97 11.96 18.69 12.37
C GLU A 97 11.59 17.51 13.29
N ALA A 98 11.32 16.32 12.73
CA ALA A 98 11.01 15.13 13.53
C ALA A 98 12.20 14.73 14.41
N ASP A 99 11.91 14.10 15.55
CA ASP A 99 12.94 13.57 16.44
C ASP A 99 13.82 12.55 15.70
N PRO A 100 15.13 12.82 15.54
CA PRO A 100 16.03 11.93 14.81
C PRO A 100 16.14 10.53 15.44
N GLU A 101 16.03 10.41 16.77
CA GLU A 101 16.11 9.12 17.46
C GLU A 101 14.87 8.27 17.13
N GLU A 102 13.69 8.89 17.15
CA GLU A 102 12.43 8.22 16.79
C GLU A 102 12.42 7.83 15.31
N ALA A 103 12.82 8.73 14.42
CA ALA A 103 12.93 8.46 12.99
C ALA A 103 13.92 7.32 12.69
N ASN A 104 15.11 7.35 13.29
CA ASN A 104 16.11 6.30 13.11
C ASN A 104 15.63 4.96 13.68
N ALA A 105 15.00 4.94 14.85
CA ALA A 105 14.43 3.72 15.42
C ALA A 105 13.37 3.10 14.49
N PHE A 106 12.54 3.95 13.88
CA PHE A 106 11.57 3.51 12.89
C PHE A 106 12.28 2.92 11.67
N LEU A 107 13.22 3.65 11.05
CA LEU A 107 13.91 3.21 9.84
C LEU A 107 14.73 1.93 10.05
N HIS A 108 15.42 1.78 11.18
CA HIS A 108 16.17 0.58 11.52
C HIS A 108 15.25 -0.65 11.65
N THR A 109 14.16 -0.51 12.41
CA THR A 109 13.21 -1.62 12.58
C THR A 109 12.50 -1.98 11.28
N ARG A 110 12.25 -0.98 10.41
CA ARG A 110 11.69 -1.20 9.08
C ARG A 110 12.69 -1.93 8.17
N ALA A 111 13.94 -1.50 8.12
CA ALA A 111 14.96 -2.15 7.31
C ALA A 111 15.07 -3.65 7.60
N VAL A 112 15.09 -4.04 8.89
CA VAL A 112 15.14 -5.45 9.30
C VAL A 112 13.88 -6.20 8.89
N ALA A 113 12.70 -5.61 9.10
CA ALA A 113 11.43 -6.23 8.74
C ALA A 113 11.24 -6.33 7.22
N GLU A 114 11.63 -5.30 6.48
CA GLU A 114 11.53 -5.25 5.03
C GLU A 114 12.53 -6.19 4.34
N ALA A 115 13.74 -6.34 4.88
CA ALA A 115 14.68 -7.37 4.43
C ALA A 115 14.09 -8.78 4.60
N ALA A 116 13.46 -9.04 5.76
CA ALA A 116 12.79 -10.31 6.00
C ALA A 116 11.57 -10.52 5.07
N LEU A 117 10.82 -9.45 4.73
CA LEU A 117 9.76 -9.52 3.71
C LEU A 117 10.33 -9.87 2.34
N LEU A 118 11.40 -9.19 1.91
CA LEU A 118 12.05 -9.45 0.61
C LEU A 118 12.51 -10.91 0.52
N GLU A 119 13.14 -11.44 1.57
CA GLU A 119 13.55 -12.86 1.59
C GLU A 119 12.34 -13.81 1.57
N ALA A 120 11.25 -13.50 2.28
CA ALA A 120 10.03 -14.31 2.26
C ALA A 120 9.32 -14.27 0.91
N MET A 121 9.38 -13.15 0.19
CA MET A 121 8.82 -13.00 -1.16
C MET A 121 9.69 -13.61 -2.26
N LYS A 122 10.99 -13.77 -2.04
CA LYS A 122 11.97 -14.23 -3.04
C LYS A 122 11.63 -15.54 -3.77
N PRO A 123 10.99 -16.55 -3.12
CA PRO A 123 10.59 -17.76 -3.84
C PRO A 123 9.48 -17.55 -4.87
N TYR A 124 8.80 -16.41 -4.83
CA TYR A 124 7.63 -16.13 -5.66
C TYR A 124 7.98 -15.09 -6.73
N HIS A 125 7.76 -15.44 -7.99
CA HIS A 125 7.73 -14.42 -9.03
C HIS A 125 6.39 -13.69 -8.98
N PHE A 126 6.40 -12.37 -8.92
CA PHE A 126 5.19 -11.54 -8.98
C PHE A 126 5.41 -10.32 -9.86
N ASP A 127 4.34 -9.88 -10.50
CA ASP A 127 4.29 -8.71 -11.38
C ASP A 127 3.71 -7.48 -10.65
N LEU A 128 2.90 -7.72 -9.61
CA LEU A 128 2.25 -6.69 -8.80
C LEU A 128 2.24 -7.08 -7.33
N LEU A 129 2.62 -6.15 -6.45
CA LEU A 129 2.48 -6.25 -5.00
C LEU A 129 1.33 -5.35 -4.54
N VAL A 130 0.28 -5.95 -3.95
CA VAL A 130 -0.87 -5.19 -3.44
C VAL A 130 -0.84 -5.11 -1.91
N LEU A 131 -1.06 -3.92 -1.37
CA LEU A 131 -1.23 -3.69 0.06
C LEU A 131 -2.74 -3.72 0.38
N ALA A 132 -3.25 -4.88 0.80
CA ALA A 132 -4.67 -5.10 1.04
C ALA A 132 -5.03 -4.96 2.53
N GLY A 133 -4.90 -3.75 3.06
CA GLY A 133 -5.00 -3.45 4.49
C GLY A 133 -3.71 -3.80 5.24
N PHE A 134 -2.57 -3.48 4.66
CA PHE A 134 -1.26 -3.57 5.29
C PHE A 134 -0.99 -2.27 6.05
N MET A 135 -0.92 -2.35 7.38
CA MET A 135 -0.87 -1.19 8.28
C MET A 135 0.57 -0.74 8.58
N ARG A 136 1.47 -0.88 7.61
CA ARG A 136 2.87 -0.46 7.73
C ARG A 136 3.27 0.40 6.56
N ASN A 137 3.81 1.57 6.86
CA ASN A 137 4.48 2.37 5.84
C ASN A 137 5.73 1.64 5.37
N LEU A 138 5.89 1.49 4.07
CA LEU A 138 7.07 0.96 3.43
C LEU A 138 8.12 2.07 3.30
N THR A 139 9.39 1.71 3.43
CA THR A 139 10.50 2.66 3.26
C THR A 139 11.13 2.53 1.87
N PRO A 140 11.95 3.51 1.46
CA PRO A 140 12.72 3.40 0.22
C PRO A 140 13.54 2.11 0.14
N TYR A 141 13.91 1.51 1.27
CA TYR A 141 14.65 0.25 1.31
C TYR A 141 13.91 -0.90 0.59
N LEU A 142 12.62 -1.09 0.85
CA LEU A 142 11.82 -2.10 0.15
C LEU A 142 11.34 -1.59 -1.21
N ILE A 143 10.89 -0.33 -1.27
CA ILE A 143 10.27 0.23 -2.47
C ILE A 143 11.22 0.16 -3.66
N ASP A 144 12.50 0.54 -3.49
CA ASP A 144 13.51 0.53 -4.57
C ASP A 144 13.84 -0.89 -5.03
N ARG A 145 13.79 -1.88 -4.11
CA ARG A 145 14.08 -3.29 -4.43
C ARG A 145 12.93 -4.00 -5.12
N VAL A 146 11.73 -3.48 -5.00
CA VAL A 146 10.53 -4.00 -5.68
C VAL A 146 10.27 -3.21 -6.98
N ASN A 147 10.33 -1.89 -6.97
CA ASN A 147 10.11 -1.02 -8.13
C ASN A 147 11.40 -0.85 -8.96
N THR A 148 11.82 -1.91 -9.65
CA THR A 148 13.10 -1.92 -10.39
C THR A 148 13.06 -1.25 -11.76
N VAL A 149 11.87 -0.96 -12.30
CA VAL A 149 11.71 -0.35 -13.63
C VAL A 149 11.24 1.09 -13.49
N PRO A 150 12.06 2.08 -13.90
CA PRO A 150 11.68 3.48 -13.80
C PRO A 150 10.35 3.80 -14.53
N GLY A 151 9.48 4.54 -13.86
CA GLY A 151 8.16 4.94 -14.41
C GLY A 151 7.10 3.84 -14.46
N ARG A 152 7.42 2.64 -13.96
CA ARG A 152 6.50 1.49 -13.88
C ARG A 152 6.47 0.92 -12.46
N PRO A 153 5.87 1.64 -11.50
CA PRO A 153 5.73 1.13 -10.14
C PRO A 153 4.81 -0.10 -10.12
N ILE A 154 5.15 -1.06 -9.27
CA ILE A 154 4.43 -2.32 -9.10
C ILE A 154 3.95 -2.55 -7.66
N ILE A 155 3.97 -1.51 -6.81
CA ILE A 155 3.38 -1.57 -5.47
C ILE A 155 2.14 -0.69 -5.46
N MET A 156 0.99 -1.29 -5.16
CA MET A 156 -0.33 -0.63 -5.17
C MET A 156 -0.97 -0.73 -3.79
N ASN A 157 -1.53 0.38 -3.31
CA ASN A 157 -2.26 0.46 -2.04
C ASN A 157 -3.69 0.93 -2.25
N ILE A 158 -4.57 0.55 -1.32
CA ILE A 158 -5.91 1.12 -1.18
C ILE A 158 -6.02 1.83 0.16
N HIS A 159 -6.45 3.10 0.11
CA HIS A 159 -6.58 3.96 1.27
C HIS A 159 -8.06 4.35 1.49
N PRO A 160 -8.57 4.29 2.75
CA PRO A 160 -9.98 4.53 3.07
C PRO A 160 -10.34 6.02 3.17
N ALA A 161 -9.89 6.84 2.22
CA ALA A 161 -10.28 8.24 2.08
C ALA A 161 -10.11 8.72 0.62
N LEU A 162 -10.68 9.88 0.31
CA LEU A 162 -10.44 10.59 -0.96
C LEU A 162 -9.13 11.39 -0.87
N LEU A 163 -7.99 10.75 -1.14
CA LEU A 163 -6.70 11.43 -1.13
C LEU A 163 -6.71 12.66 -2.07
N PRO A 164 -6.01 13.72 -1.73
CA PRO A 164 -5.03 13.87 -0.66
C PRO A 164 -5.60 14.20 0.72
N SER A 165 -6.91 14.07 0.92
CA SER A 165 -7.54 14.30 2.24
C SER A 165 -7.36 13.07 3.13
N PHE A 166 -7.05 13.31 4.41
CA PHE A 166 -7.01 12.29 5.46
C PHE A 166 -6.06 11.11 5.18
N PRO A 167 -4.76 11.36 4.89
CA PRO A 167 -3.76 10.29 4.84
C PRO A 167 -3.59 9.65 6.22
N GLY A 168 -3.01 8.44 6.29
CA GLY A 168 -2.71 7.74 7.53
C GLY A 168 -3.72 6.66 7.91
N VAL A 169 -3.82 6.33 9.21
CA VAL A 169 -4.40 5.05 9.66
C VAL A 169 -5.92 4.99 9.78
N ASP A 170 -6.65 6.12 9.83
CA ASP A 170 -8.09 6.13 10.13
C ASP A 170 -8.92 7.03 9.18
N GLY A 171 -8.70 6.90 7.88
CA GLY A 171 -9.30 7.78 6.87
C GLY A 171 -10.84 7.90 6.95
N TYR A 172 -11.58 6.80 7.17
CA TYR A 172 -13.04 6.88 7.39
C TYR A 172 -13.38 7.54 8.73
N GLY A 173 -12.60 7.32 9.77
CA GLY A 173 -12.77 7.98 11.05
C GLY A 173 -12.54 9.48 10.97
N ASP A 174 -11.50 9.90 10.23
CA ASP A 174 -11.21 11.32 10.00
C ASP A 174 -12.30 11.98 9.15
N THR A 175 -12.74 11.31 8.08
CA THR A 175 -13.89 11.73 7.25
C THR A 175 -15.14 11.98 8.11
N TYR A 176 -15.43 11.05 9.04
CA TYR A 176 -16.55 11.17 9.97
C TYR A 176 -16.37 12.32 10.97
N ARG A 177 -15.22 12.38 11.64
CA ARG A 177 -14.92 13.42 12.66
C ARG A 177 -14.92 14.83 12.09
N TYR A 178 -14.46 14.97 10.84
CA TYR A 178 -14.47 16.26 10.15
C TYR A 178 -15.87 16.70 9.69
N GLY A 179 -16.85 15.78 9.72
CA GLY A 179 -18.22 16.06 9.30
C GLY A 179 -18.39 16.18 7.79
N CYS A 180 -17.58 15.45 7.01
CA CYS A 180 -17.71 15.41 5.56
C CYS A 180 -19.10 14.94 5.11
N LYS A 181 -19.52 15.37 3.93
CA LYS A 181 -20.79 14.97 3.30
C LYS A 181 -20.56 13.92 2.21
N VAL A 182 -19.32 13.71 1.86
CA VAL A 182 -18.86 12.70 0.89
C VAL A 182 -17.68 11.98 1.51
N GLY A 183 -17.73 10.65 1.52
CA GLY A 183 -16.63 9.76 1.83
C GLY A 183 -16.15 9.05 0.57
N GLY A 184 -15.08 8.28 0.68
CA GLY A 184 -14.59 7.49 -0.45
C GLY A 184 -13.33 6.73 -0.13
N CYS A 185 -12.78 6.10 -1.16
CA CYS A 185 -11.51 5.40 -1.12
C CYS A 185 -10.64 5.76 -2.33
N THR A 186 -9.36 5.54 -2.19
CA THR A 186 -8.35 5.83 -3.23
C THR A 186 -7.45 4.64 -3.42
N VAL A 187 -7.26 4.20 -4.66
CA VAL A 187 -6.17 3.29 -5.05
C VAL A 187 -5.06 4.12 -5.67
N HIS A 188 -3.83 3.91 -5.19
CA HIS A 188 -2.66 4.65 -5.62
C HIS A 188 -1.43 3.75 -5.68
N PHE A 189 -0.43 4.14 -6.44
CA PHE A 189 0.90 3.54 -6.33
C PHE A 189 1.59 4.03 -5.05
N VAL A 190 2.41 3.16 -4.46
CA VAL A 190 3.20 3.52 -3.28
C VAL A 190 4.46 4.27 -3.70
N ASP A 191 4.73 5.39 -3.04
CA ASP A 191 5.95 6.17 -3.12
C ASP A 191 6.63 6.29 -1.75
N TYR A 192 7.55 7.25 -1.57
CA TYR A 192 8.37 7.38 -0.36
C TYR A 192 7.69 8.14 0.79
N GLY A 193 6.42 8.52 0.63
CA GLY A 193 5.63 9.19 1.67
C GLY A 193 4.41 8.37 2.11
N GLU A 194 3.69 8.88 3.10
CA GLU A 194 2.46 8.26 3.57
C GLU A 194 1.29 8.67 2.67
N ASP A 195 0.70 7.69 1.98
CA ASP A 195 -0.46 7.86 1.09
C ASP A 195 -0.31 8.99 0.04
N SER A 196 0.93 9.30 -0.37
CA SER A 196 1.26 10.45 -1.24
C SER A 196 1.49 10.08 -2.69
N GLY A 197 1.52 8.82 -3.02
CA GLY A 197 1.83 8.33 -4.35
C GLY A 197 0.75 8.59 -5.42
N PRO A 198 1.08 8.34 -6.69
CA PRO A 198 0.22 8.64 -7.83
C PRO A 198 -1.13 7.92 -7.75
N ILE A 199 -2.23 8.68 -7.78
CA ILE A 199 -3.61 8.17 -7.71
C ILE A 199 -3.96 7.46 -9.01
N ILE A 200 -4.41 6.20 -8.91
CA ILE A 200 -4.88 5.38 -10.03
C ILE A 200 -6.39 5.54 -10.19
N GLY A 201 -7.14 5.42 -9.09
CA GLY A 201 -8.59 5.55 -9.12
C GLY A 201 -9.16 5.97 -7.77
N GLN A 202 -10.36 6.53 -7.80
CA GLN A 202 -11.12 6.93 -6.62
C GLN A 202 -12.59 6.59 -6.80
N ARG A 203 -13.25 6.16 -5.70
CA ARG A 203 -14.70 6.02 -5.63
C ARG A 203 -15.22 6.74 -4.41
N SER A 204 -16.35 7.42 -4.57
CA SER A 204 -17.01 8.17 -3.51
C SER A 204 -18.38 7.59 -3.17
N PHE A 205 -18.88 7.95 -1.99
CA PHE A 205 -20.24 7.69 -1.54
C PHE A 205 -20.76 8.88 -0.71
N GLU A 206 -22.06 9.08 -0.69
CA GLU A 206 -22.70 10.13 0.11
C GLU A 206 -22.78 9.72 1.58
N ILE A 207 -22.63 10.72 2.47
CA ILE A 207 -22.80 10.59 3.92
C ILE A 207 -24.03 11.40 4.31
N PHE A 208 -25.04 10.71 4.82
CA PHE A 208 -26.32 11.32 5.20
C PHE A 208 -26.34 11.76 6.67
N PRO A 209 -27.18 12.75 7.02
CA PRO A 209 -27.39 13.10 8.42
C PRO A 209 -27.84 11.88 9.23
N GLY A 210 -27.11 11.60 10.31
CA GLY A 210 -27.38 10.44 11.18
C GLY A 210 -26.58 9.18 10.87
N ASP A 211 -25.80 9.16 9.79
CA ASP A 211 -24.91 8.05 9.53
C ASP A 211 -23.87 7.89 10.66
N THR A 212 -23.72 6.66 11.11
CA THR A 212 -22.71 6.29 12.10
C THR A 212 -21.36 6.02 11.43
N LEU A 213 -20.28 6.04 12.22
CA LEU A 213 -18.95 5.64 11.73
C LEU A 213 -18.96 4.23 11.11
N ASP A 214 -19.70 3.30 11.70
CA ASP A 214 -19.82 1.92 11.19
C ASP A 214 -20.54 1.87 9.83
N ALA A 215 -21.57 2.72 9.64
CA ALA A 215 -22.24 2.86 8.36
C ALA A 215 -21.28 3.40 7.28
N ILE A 216 -20.52 4.45 7.62
CA ILE A 216 -19.50 5.02 6.73
C ILE A 216 -18.45 3.99 6.36
N LYS A 217 -17.88 3.27 7.33
CA LYS A 217 -16.91 2.19 7.09
C LYS A 217 -17.49 1.09 6.20
N SER A 218 -18.73 0.67 6.47
CA SER A 218 -19.41 -0.36 5.66
C SER A 218 -19.62 0.09 4.21
N ASN A 219 -20.04 1.33 4.00
CA ASN A 219 -20.24 1.90 2.66
C ASN A 219 -18.90 2.06 1.92
N GLY A 220 -17.87 2.52 2.63
CA GLY A 220 -16.53 2.64 2.08
C GLY A 220 -15.95 1.31 1.63
N LEU A 221 -16.02 0.28 2.46
CA LEU A 221 -15.55 -1.07 2.11
C LEU A 221 -16.21 -1.61 0.84
N LYS A 222 -17.50 -1.35 0.62
CA LYS A 222 -18.18 -1.74 -0.64
C LYS A 222 -17.56 -1.07 -1.86
N GLN A 223 -17.12 0.20 -1.71
CA GLN A 223 -16.44 0.90 -2.80
C GLN A 223 -15.01 0.36 -3.02
N GLU A 224 -14.31 0.01 -1.92
CA GLU A 224 -12.97 -0.58 -2.00
C GLU A 224 -12.99 -1.92 -2.76
N TRP A 225 -13.95 -2.79 -2.46
CA TRP A 225 -14.09 -4.11 -3.10
C TRP A 225 -14.42 -4.05 -4.59
N ILE A 226 -14.89 -2.89 -5.08
CA ILE A 226 -15.09 -2.64 -6.51
C ILE A 226 -13.84 -2.01 -7.12
N LEU A 227 -13.36 -0.92 -6.51
CA LEU A 227 -12.29 -0.10 -7.07
C LEU A 227 -10.96 -0.84 -7.15
N TYR A 228 -10.59 -1.60 -6.10
CA TYR A 228 -9.29 -2.25 -6.06
C TYR A 228 -9.13 -3.30 -7.17
N PRO A 229 -10.07 -4.23 -7.36
CA PRO A 229 -10.04 -5.13 -8.52
C PRO A 229 -9.99 -4.41 -9.88
N GLU A 230 -10.76 -3.33 -10.06
CA GLU A 230 -10.73 -2.53 -11.31
C GLU A 230 -9.34 -1.97 -11.59
N CYS A 231 -8.68 -1.39 -10.58
CA CYS A 231 -7.33 -0.85 -10.72
C CYS A 231 -6.29 -1.95 -10.98
N ILE A 232 -6.43 -3.11 -10.36
CA ILE A 232 -5.56 -4.27 -10.62
C ILE A 232 -5.75 -4.79 -12.05
N GLN A 233 -6.98 -4.81 -12.56
CA GLN A 233 -7.24 -5.21 -13.94
C GLN A 233 -6.61 -4.23 -14.94
N LEU A 234 -6.67 -2.91 -14.69
CA LEU A 234 -5.96 -1.92 -15.51
C LEU A 234 -4.44 -2.19 -15.56
N PHE A 235 -3.87 -2.64 -14.44
CA PHE A 235 -2.46 -3.05 -14.41
C PHE A 235 -2.22 -4.31 -15.23
N ALA A 236 -3.08 -5.32 -15.10
CA ALA A 236 -2.99 -6.57 -15.87
C ALA A 236 -3.09 -6.34 -17.39
N GLU A 237 -3.88 -5.36 -17.81
CA GLU A 237 -4.01 -4.92 -19.21
C GLU A 237 -2.77 -4.13 -19.70
N GLY A 238 -1.80 -3.82 -18.83
CA GLY A 238 -0.63 -3.02 -19.18
C GLY A 238 -0.95 -1.55 -19.46
N ARG A 239 -2.07 -1.04 -18.98
CA ARG A 239 -2.58 0.31 -19.23
C ARG A 239 -2.11 1.36 -18.24
N LEU A 240 -1.40 0.96 -17.16
CA LEU A 240 -0.92 1.88 -16.15
C LEU A 240 0.55 2.23 -16.35
N SER A 241 0.83 3.52 -16.28
CA SER A 241 2.18 4.09 -16.24
C SER A 241 2.19 5.33 -15.35
N THR A 242 3.36 5.91 -15.12
CA THR A 242 3.46 7.18 -14.39
C THR A 242 4.21 8.22 -15.21
N GLU A 243 3.80 9.49 -15.08
CA GLU A 243 4.50 10.62 -15.68
C GLU A 243 4.68 11.77 -14.66
N LYS A 244 5.79 12.48 -14.78
CA LYS A 244 6.03 13.70 -13.99
C LYS A 244 5.44 14.89 -14.73
N ARG A 245 4.57 15.65 -14.06
CA ARG A 245 3.99 16.90 -14.57
C ARG A 245 4.46 18.09 -13.73
N THR A 246 4.71 19.20 -14.40
CA THR A 246 5.05 20.48 -13.75
C THR A 246 3.87 21.43 -13.92
N PHE A 247 3.43 21.99 -12.81
CA PHE A 247 2.36 22.99 -12.76
C PHE A 247 2.91 24.32 -12.28
N LYS A 248 2.36 25.42 -12.77
CA LYS A 248 2.64 26.75 -12.22
C LYS A 248 1.47 27.17 -11.36
N THR A 249 1.77 27.59 -10.14
CA THR A 249 0.77 28.18 -9.24
C THR A 249 0.53 29.65 -9.62
N ASP A 250 -0.53 30.26 -9.08
CA ASP A 250 -0.89 31.65 -9.36
C ASP A 250 0.21 32.65 -8.99
N ASN A 251 1.05 32.33 -8.00
CA ASN A 251 2.21 33.11 -7.61
C ASN A 251 3.49 32.80 -8.42
N GLY A 252 3.38 31.98 -9.48
CA GLY A 252 4.47 31.64 -10.37
C GLY A 252 5.41 30.53 -9.89
N GLN A 253 5.16 29.93 -8.72
CA GLN A 253 5.95 28.82 -8.22
C GLN A 253 5.72 27.54 -9.03
N GLU A 254 6.76 26.81 -9.36
CA GLU A 254 6.64 25.49 -10.00
C GLU A 254 6.41 24.39 -8.97
N VAL A 255 5.38 23.58 -9.21
CA VAL A 255 5.05 22.39 -8.42
C VAL A 255 5.14 21.17 -9.34
N LYS A 256 5.97 20.20 -8.95
CA LYS A 256 6.10 18.93 -9.67
C LYS A 256 5.27 17.85 -8.97
N ARG A 257 4.50 17.08 -9.73
CA ARG A 257 3.72 15.93 -9.25
C ARG A 257 3.88 14.76 -10.19
N THR A 258 3.95 13.56 -9.64
CA THR A 258 3.86 12.32 -10.41
C THR A 258 2.40 11.91 -10.51
N HIS A 259 1.92 11.66 -11.72
CA HIS A 259 0.55 11.23 -11.99
C HIS A 259 0.56 9.79 -12.51
N ALA A 260 -0.43 8.99 -12.12
CA ALA A 260 -0.74 7.77 -12.82
C ALA A 260 -1.46 8.12 -14.15
N VAL A 261 -1.08 7.43 -15.20
CA VAL A 261 -1.67 7.59 -16.55
C VAL A 261 -2.34 6.27 -16.92
N ILE A 262 -3.58 6.36 -17.35
CA ILE A 262 -4.37 5.22 -17.83
C ILE A 262 -4.46 5.31 -19.34
N ALA A 263 -3.82 4.38 -20.05
CA ALA A 263 -3.94 4.28 -21.50
C ALA A 263 -5.35 3.78 -21.90
N PRO A 264 -5.88 4.18 -23.07
CA PRO A 264 -7.12 3.60 -23.59
C PRO A 264 -6.99 2.09 -23.77
N PRO A 265 -8.10 1.34 -23.80
CA PRO A 265 -8.06 -0.08 -24.16
C PRO A 265 -7.50 -0.27 -25.56
N ALA A 266 -6.77 -1.36 -25.78
CA ALA A 266 -6.18 -1.73 -27.07
C ALA A 266 -7.24 -2.10 -28.10
#